data_ac84374e161513c6a59a787305a87b8d
#
_entry.id   ac84374e161513c6a59a787305a87b8d
#
_cell.length_a   1.000
_cell.length_b   1.000
_cell.length_c   1.000
_cell.angle_alpha   90.00
_cell.angle_beta   90.00
_cell.angle_gamma   90.00
#
_symmetry.space_group_name_H-M   'P 1'
#
loop_
_entity.id
_entity.type
_entity.pdbx_description
1 polymer ?
#
loop_
_entity_poly.entity_id
_entity_poly.type
_entity_poly.pdbx_seq_one_letter_code
_entity_poly.pdbx_strand_id
1 'polypeptide(L)'
;DLAGYWTQAHGARGGTIKKVQEVRDPGAFSKQLIQSTMASALVTTEDCGTHRGVAMGVGLRDINDRILAAAFNAKGVSIPRGTTLSTDVVAKIRSLDKDANLLVRSTLKCEHEKGVCQKCAGISPNGGFYNLGQNLGVLSAQSLGERSVQLTLKAFHSGGVSTGGSGAVNSFKRVQDLTLLPGKIPDSATLAMKGGAIEKVEQDSTGVKVWVGGQAHH
;
A
#
# COMPACT_ATOMS: atom_id res chain seq x y z
N ASP A 1 19.47 -27.46 -38.27
CA ASP A 1 20.58 -26.71 -38.80
C ASP A 1 21.41 -26.11 -37.65
N LEU A 2 22.76 -26.29 -37.71
CA LEU A 2 23.70 -25.85 -36.69
C LEU A 2 23.69 -24.31 -36.53
N ALA A 3 23.58 -23.57 -37.62
CA ALA A 3 23.50 -22.11 -37.60
C ALA A 3 22.23 -21.62 -36.89
N GLY A 4 21.08 -22.26 -37.12
CA GLY A 4 19.84 -21.97 -36.43
C GLY A 4 19.92 -22.22 -34.93
N TYR A 5 20.58 -23.30 -34.52
CA TYR A 5 20.82 -23.58 -33.09
C TYR A 5 21.66 -22.49 -32.41
N TRP A 6 22.73 -22.04 -33.02
CA TRP A 6 23.59 -20.99 -32.49
C TRP A 6 22.85 -19.66 -32.36
N THR A 7 22.04 -19.31 -33.35
CA THR A 7 21.21 -18.09 -33.30
C THR A 7 20.21 -18.14 -32.17
N GLN A 8 19.51 -19.27 -31.99
CA GLN A 8 18.58 -19.46 -30.89
C GLN A 8 19.27 -19.46 -29.51
N ALA A 9 20.44 -20.09 -29.40
CA ALA A 9 21.24 -20.11 -28.18
C ALA A 9 21.66 -18.69 -27.74
N HIS A 10 21.97 -17.82 -28.68
CA HIS A 10 22.29 -16.41 -28.39
C HIS A 10 21.11 -15.66 -27.84
N GLY A 11 19.90 -15.82 -28.42
CA GLY A 11 18.68 -15.26 -27.94
C GLY A 11 18.30 -15.75 -26.53
N ALA A 12 18.45 -17.07 -26.30
CA ALA A 12 18.17 -17.67 -24.99
C ALA A 12 19.11 -17.13 -23.89
N ARG A 13 20.40 -16.98 -24.18
CA ARG A 13 21.38 -16.37 -23.25
C ARG A 13 21.04 -14.91 -22.95
N GLY A 14 20.74 -14.10 -23.98
CA GLY A 14 20.32 -12.72 -23.81
C GLY A 14 19.09 -12.59 -22.94
N GLY A 15 18.08 -13.43 -23.14
CA GLY A 15 16.87 -13.50 -22.31
C GLY A 15 17.14 -13.86 -20.86
N THR A 16 18.06 -14.79 -20.60
CA THR A 16 18.46 -15.18 -19.25
C THR A 16 19.19 -14.06 -18.53
N ILE A 17 20.16 -13.42 -19.18
CA ILE A 17 20.91 -12.29 -18.61
C ILE A 17 19.95 -11.13 -18.28
N LYS A 18 19.03 -10.83 -19.20
CA LYS A 18 18.02 -9.79 -18.97
C LYS A 18 17.17 -10.08 -17.74
N LYS A 19 16.64 -11.30 -17.59
CA LYS A 19 15.87 -11.71 -16.42
C LYS A 19 16.64 -11.52 -15.10
N VAL A 20 17.91 -11.91 -15.07
CA VAL A 20 18.75 -11.76 -13.88
C VAL A 20 18.97 -10.29 -13.53
N GLN A 21 19.20 -9.44 -14.52
CA GLN A 21 19.36 -7.99 -14.28
C GLN A 21 18.09 -7.34 -13.77
N GLU A 22 16.94 -7.71 -14.33
CA GLU A 22 15.64 -7.15 -13.98
C GLU A 22 15.15 -7.53 -12.57
N VAL A 23 15.53 -8.70 -12.05
CA VAL A 23 15.22 -9.13 -10.67
C VAL A 23 16.13 -8.44 -9.64
N ARG A 24 17.27 -7.91 -10.05
CA ARG A 24 18.24 -7.27 -9.16
C ARG A 24 17.67 -6.04 -8.45
N ASP A 25 16.98 -5.16 -9.14
CA ASP A 25 16.46 -3.91 -8.59
C ASP A 25 15.33 -4.12 -7.57
N PRO A 26 14.30 -4.97 -7.84
CA PRO A 26 13.33 -5.35 -6.84
C PRO A 26 13.94 -6.07 -5.63
N GLY A 27 14.99 -6.87 -5.83
CA GLY A 27 15.73 -7.51 -4.75
C GLY A 27 16.47 -6.51 -3.87
N ALA A 28 17.14 -5.52 -4.47
CA ALA A 28 17.79 -4.43 -3.75
C ALA A 28 16.79 -3.60 -2.95
N PHE A 29 15.65 -3.27 -3.56
CA PHE A 29 14.54 -2.56 -2.89
C PHE A 29 13.99 -3.34 -1.69
N SER A 30 13.75 -4.64 -1.84
CA SER A 30 13.31 -5.50 -0.74
C SER A 30 14.30 -5.48 0.43
N LYS A 31 15.60 -5.55 0.15
CA LYS A 31 16.65 -5.46 1.16
C LYS A 31 16.64 -4.11 1.88
N GLN A 32 16.51 -3.02 1.16
CA GLN A 32 16.43 -1.67 1.73
C GLN A 32 15.21 -1.51 2.64
N LEU A 33 14.04 -2.01 2.21
CA LEU A 33 12.82 -2.01 3.03
C LEU A 33 13.02 -2.77 4.34
N ILE A 34 13.57 -3.98 4.29
CA ILE A 34 13.85 -4.77 5.49
C ILE A 34 14.80 -4.02 6.43
N GLN A 35 15.88 -3.47 5.91
CA GLN A 35 16.85 -2.73 6.71
C GLN A 35 16.26 -1.48 7.36
N SER A 36 15.43 -0.73 6.64
CA SER A 36 14.79 0.49 7.17
C SER A 36 13.72 0.23 8.22
N THR A 37 13.03 -0.92 8.13
CA THR A 37 11.91 -1.25 9.02
C THR A 37 12.30 -2.15 10.19
N MET A 38 13.49 -2.72 10.18
CA MET A 38 13.94 -3.74 11.14
C MET A 38 13.90 -3.27 12.60
N ALA A 39 14.11 -1.99 12.86
CA ALA A 39 14.12 -1.44 14.22
C ALA A 39 12.81 -0.72 14.60
N SER A 40 11.90 -0.46 13.67
CA SER A 40 10.81 0.50 13.87
C SER A 40 9.47 -0.10 14.29
N ALA A 41 9.22 -1.38 14.04
CA ALA A 41 7.92 -2.00 14.27
C ALA A 41 7.99 -3.33 15.02
N LEU A 42 8.78 -3.36 16.09
CA LEU A 42 8.85 -4.49 17.01
C LEU A 42 7.61 -4.48 17.92
N VAL A 43 6.99 -5.63 18.14
CA VAL A 43 5.90 -5.75 19.12
C VAL A 43 6.50 -5.80 20.51
N THR A 44 6.33 -4.73 21.31
CA THR A 44 7.04 -4.54 22.58
C THR A 44 6.14 -4.55 23.81
N THR A 45 4.85 -4.31 23.63
CA THR A 45 3.88 -4.25 24.73
C THR A 45 2.52 -4.74 24.28
N GLU A 46 1.67 -5.11 25.23
CA GLU A 46 0.31 -5.58 24.95
C GLU A 46 -0.61 -4.43 24.49
N ASP A 47 -0.57 -3.31 25.19
CA ASP A 47 -1.45 -2.17 24.91
C ASP A 47 -0.77 -0.82 25.20
N CYS A 48 -0.80 0.10 24.24
CA CYS A 48 -0.33 1.47 24.42
C CYS A 48 -1.41 2.42 24.95
N GLY A 49 -2.66 1.95 25.12
CA GLY A 49 -3.78 2.77 25.60
C GLY A 49 -4.32 3.83 24.64
N THR A 50 -3.78 3.96 23.42
CA THR A 50 -4.16 5.04 22.49
C THR A 50 -5.65 5.05 22.16
N HIS A 51 -6.21 6.26 22.05
CA HIS A 51 -7.55 6.52 21.50
C HIS A 51 -7.50 6.86 20.00
N ARG A 52 -6.31 7.00 19.45
CA ARG A 52 -6.11 7.33 18.04
C ARG A 52 -6.29 6.09 17.17
N GLY A 53 -6.81 6.30 15.98
CA GLY A 53 -7.07 5.23 15.04
C GLY A 53 -7.08 5.72 13.59
N VAL A 54 -7.40 4.82 12.70
CA VAL A 54 -7.63 5.08 11.28
C VAL A 54 -9.11 4.80 11.01
N ALA A 55 -9.77 5.70 10.29
CA ALA A 55 -11.15 5.50 9.87
C ALA A 55 -11.20 4.47 8.73
N MET A 56 -11.98 3.43 8.89
CA MET A 56 -12.18 2.36 7.91
C MET A 56 -13.65 2.06 7.72
N GLY A 57 -14.10 1.98 6.47
CA GLY A 57 -15.46 1.58 6.14
C GLY A 57 -15.72 0.11 6.46
N VAL A 58 -16.89 -0.18 7.03
CA VAL A 58 -17.30 -1.55 7.42
C VAL A 58 -17.33 -2.53 6.23
N GLY A 59 -17.40 -2.02 4.99
CA GLY A 59 -17.37 -2.82 3.76
C GLY A 59 -15.99 -3.35 3.36
N LEU A 60 -14.91 -2.82 3.92
CA LEU A 60 -13.55 -3.23 3.58
C LEU A 60 -13.23 -4.61 4.16
N ARG A 61 -12.55 -5.46 3.38
CA ARG A 61 -12.10 -6.80 3.87
C ARG A 61 -11.10 -6.70 5.01
N ASP A 62 -10.24 -5.69 4.96
CA ASP A 62 -9.14 -5.50 5.92
C ASP A 62 -9.59 -4.97 7.28
N ILE A 63 -10.91 -4.78 7.47
CA ILE A 63 -11.48 -4.35 8.75
C ILE A 63 -11.56 -5.51 9.74
N ASN A 64 -11.66 -6.75 9.25
CA ASN A 64 -11.67 -7.93 10.11
C ASN A 64 -10.37 -8.01 10.93
N ASP A 65 -10.48 -8.57 12.12
CA ASP A 65 -9.37 -8.79 13.04
C ASP A 65 -8.66 -7.51 13.54
N ARG A 66 -9.25 -6.34 13.23
CA ARG A 66 -8.84 -5.05 13.80
C ARG A 66 -9.51 -4.84 15.16
N ILE A 67 -8.98 -3.88 15.93
CA ILE A 67 -9.51 -3.52 17.24
C ILE A 67 -10.08 -2.10 17.17
N LEU A 68 -11.26 -1.90 17.74
CA LEU A 68 -11.88 -0.57 17.80
C LEU A 68 -11.04 0.39 18.66
N ALA A 69 -10.71 1.54 18.09
CA ALA A 69 -10.06 2.64 18.81
C ALA A 69 -11.07 3.52 19.59
N ALA A 70 -12.30 3.60 19.10
CA ALA A 70 -13.43 4.29 19.75
C ALA A 70 -14.66 3.38 19.79
N ALA A 71 -15.58 3.63 20.73
CA ALA A 71 -16.84 2.92 20.78
C ALA A 71 -17.70 3.23 19.54
N PHE A 72 -18.39 2.24 19.02
CA PHE A 72 -19.37 2.39 17.94
C PHE A 72 -20.78 2.34 18.51
N ASN A 73 -21.59 3.34 18.21
CA ASN A 73 -22.97 3.44 18.68
C ASN A 73 -23.89 3.65 17.46
N ALA A 74 -24.80 2.71 17.23
CA ALA A 74 -25.82 2.84 16.20
C ALA A 74 -27.11 2.09 16.60
N LYS A 75 -28.25 2.69 16.34
CA LYS A 75 -29.59 2.10 16.54
C LYS A 75 -29.78 1.40 17.90
N GLY A 76 -29.27 2.00 18.98
CA GLY A 76 -29.40 1.46 20.34
C GLY A 76 -28.41 0.31 20.67
N VAL A 77 -27.53 -0.06 19.74
CA VAL A 77 -26.44 -1.01 19.99
C VAL A 77 -25.15 -0.25 20.20
N SER A 78 -24.49 -0.53 21.33
CA SER A 78 -23.18 0.03 21.66
C SER A 78 -22.14 -1.09 21.64
N ILE A 79 -21.07 -0.90 20.87
CA ILE A 79 -19.92 -1.80 20.82
C ILE A 79 -18.76 -1.04 21.45
N PRO A 80 -18.22 -1.52 22.57
CA PRO A 80 -17.21 -0.79 23.32
C PRO A 80 -15.88 -0.70 22.58
N ARG A 81 -15.10 0.33 22.91
CA ARG A 81 -13.70 0.45 22.53
C ARG A 81 -12.91 -0.79 22.95
N GLY A 82 -11.94 -1.19 22.14
CA GLY A 82 -11.10 -2.36 22.41
C GLY A 82 -11.71 -3.70 21.96
N THR A 83 -12.94 -3.67 21.43
CA THR A 83 -13.56 -4.88 20.87
C THR A 83 -12.82 -5.28 19.59
N THR A 84 -12.50 -6.58 19.47
CA THR A 84 -11.97 -7.16 18.23
C THR A 84 -13.10 -7.31 17.21
N LEU A 85 -12.87 -6.83 16.03
CA LEU A 85 -13.81 -6.87 14.90
C LEU A 85 -13.75 -8.26 14.24
N SER A 86 -14.31 -9.27 14.92
CA SER A 86 -14.52 -10.57 14.29
C SER A 86 -15.54 -10.48 13.16
N THR A 87 -15.58 -11.49 12.31
CA THR A 87 -16.54 -11.58 11.19
C THR A 87 -17.98 -11.35 11.64
N ASP A 88 -18.36 -11.91 12.81
CA ASP A 88 -19.72 -11.77 13.37
C ASP A 88 -20.01 -10.34 13.83
N VAL A 89 -19.04 -9.70 14.50
CA VAL A 89 -19.17 -8.31 14.94
C VAL A 89 -19.28 -7.37 13.74
N VAL A 90 -18.47 -7.58 12.72
CA VAL A 90 -18.52 -6.79 11.48
C VAL A 90 -19.85 -7.01 10.75
N ALA A 91 -20.34 -8.25 10.66
CA ALA A 91 -21.66 -8.55 10.08
C ALA A 91 -22.79 -7.85 10.84
N LYS A 92 -22.74 -7.86 12.17
CA LYS A 92 -23.70 -7.15 13.02
C LYS A 92 -23.67 -5.64 12.78
N ILE A 93 -22.48 -5.01 12.74
CA ILE A 93 -22.34 -3.57 12.46
C ILE A 93 -22.90 -3.26 11.06
N ARG A 94 -22.56 -4.06 10.05
CA ARG A 94 -23.03 -3.90 8.68
C ARG A 94 -24.56 -4.02 8.53
N SER A 95 -25.21 -4.83 9.36
CA SER A 95 -26.68 -4.91 9.40
C SER A 95 -27.34 -3.68 10.01
N LEU A 96 -26.64 -2.98 10.91
CA LEU A 96 -27.11 -1.73 11.53
C LEU A 96 -26.86 -0.51 10.62
N ASP A 97 -25.68 -0.44 10.04
CA ASP A 97 -25.27 0.65 9.15
C ASP A 97 -24.26 0.10 8.11
N LYS A 98 -24.66 0.10 6.83
CA LYS A 98 -23.85 -0.43 5.72
C LYS A 98 -22.67 0.46 5.35
N ASP A 99 -22.80 1.75 5.61
CA ASP A 99 -21.81 2.78 5.26
C ASP A 99 -21.03 3.27 6.48
N ALA A 100 -21.12 2.54 7.60
CA ALA A 100 -20.45 2.91 8.84
C ALA A 100 -18.93 3.02 8.63
N ASN A 101 -18.38 4.13 9.13
CA ASN A 101 -16.94 4.32 9.25
C ASN A 101 -16.53 4.06 10.71
N LEU A 102 -15.70 3.05 10.91
CA LEU A 102 -15.20 2.66 12.21
C LEU A 102 -13.81 3.22 12.44
N LEU A 103 -13.56 3.76 13.62
CA LEU A 103 -12.23 4.14 14.03
C LEU A 103 -11.52 2.90 14.60
N VAL A 104 -10.55 2.37 13.87
CA VAL A 104 -9.82 1.16 14.25
C VAL A 104 -8.38 1.47 14.64
N ARG A 105 -7.84 0.69 15.56
CA ARG A 105 -6.44 0.78 15.95
C ARG A 105 -5.53 0.36 14.80
N SER A 106 -4.40 1.04 14.68
CA SER A 106 -3.43 0.79 13.63
C SER A 106 -2.01 0.97 14.14
N THR A 107 -1.06 0.24 13.57
CA THR A 107 0.37 0.40 13.83
C THR A 107 0.84 1.84 13.58
N LEU A 108 0.25 2.52 12.57
CA LEU A 108 0.57 3.91 12.22
C LEU A 108 0.15 4.94 13.29
N LYS A 109 -0.77 4.58 14.17
CA LYS A 109 -1.32 5.47 15.21
C LYS A 109 -1.00 4.95 16.62
N CYS A 110 -0.08 3.98 16.72
CA CYS A 110 0.41 3.51 18.00
C CYS A 110 1.19 4.61 18.70
N GLU A 111 0.91 4.82 19.99
CA GLU A 111 1.57 5.84 20.82
C GLU A 111 2.72 5.24 21.65
N HIS A 112 3.11 4.02 21.39
CA HIS A 112 4.26 3.41 22.05
C HIS A 112 5.55 3.98 21.45
N GLU A 113 6.47 4.45 22.30
CA GLU A 113 7.70 5.14 21.88
C GLU A 113 8.68 4.26 21.12
N LYS A 114 8.77 2.99 21.49
CA LYS A 114 9.72 2.04 20.90
C LYS A 114 9.02 0.80 20.37
N GLY A 115 8.50 0.88 19.15
CA GLY A 115 7.81 -0.24 18.50
C GLY A 115 6.31 -0.10 18.46
N VAL A 116 5.59 -1.22 18.48
CA VAL A 116 4.12 -1.30 18.30
C VAL A 116 3.54 -2.17 19.41
N CYS A 117 2.36 -1.84 19.91
CA CYS A 117 1.65 -2.71 20.84
C CYS A 117 0.84 -3.77 20.10
N GLN A 118 0.56 -4.92 20.76
CA GLN A 118 -0.23 -6.01 20.21
C GLN A 118 -1.61 -5.57 19.72
N LYS A 119 -2.30 -4.73 20.50
CA LYS A 119 -3.63 -4.23 20.12
C LYS A 119 -3.63 -3.32 18.90
N CYS A 120 -2.58 -2.52 18.69
CA CYS A 120 -2.43 -1.72 17.47
C CYS A 120 -2.00 -2.58 16.26
N ALA A 121 -1.28 -3.66 16.49
CA ALA A 121 -0.94 -4.64 15.47
C ALA A 121 -2.18 -5.41 14.99
N GLY A 122 -3.14 -5.68 15.88
CA GLY A 122 -4.35 -6.47 15.60
C GLY A 122 -4.13 -7.97 15.80
N ILE A 123 -5.00 -8.76 15.19
CA ILE A 123 -4.93 -10.22 15.25
C ILE A 123 -4.02 -10.75 14.14
N SER A 124 -3.17 -11.70 14.51
CA SER A 124 -2.29 -12.40 13.58
C SER A 124 -3.09 -13.35 12.66
N PRO A 125 -2.64 -13.61 11.42
CA PRO A 125 -3.26 -14.60 10.53
C PRO A 125 -3.35 -16.03 11.12
N ASN A 126 -2.51 -16.33 12.12
CA ASN A 126 -2.53 -17.62 12.80
C ASN A 126 -3.58 -17.69 13.94
N GLY A 127 -4.37 -16.65 14.13
CA GLY A 127 -5.26 -16.46 15.27
C GLY A 127 -4.52 -15.93 16.51
N GLY A 128 -5.18 -15.10 17.31
CA GLY A 128 -4.58 -14.47 18.47
C GLY A 128 -3.70 -13.25 18.15
N PHE A 129 -3.14 -12.63 19.18
CA PHE A 129 -2.27 -11.49 19.03
C PHE A 129 -0.88 -11.89 18.55
N TYR A 130 -0.18 -10.95 17.92
CA TYR A 130 1.24 -11.11 17.61
C TYR A 130 2.06 -11.26 18.89
N ASN A 131 3.09 -12.12 18.86
CA ASN A 131 3.96 -12.35 20.00
C ASN A 131 4.81 -11.12 20.33
N LEU A 132 5.09 -10.92 21.62
CA LEU A 132 6.09 -9.93 22.03
C LEU A 132 7.44 -10.29 21.43
N GLY A 133 8.16 -9.29 20.94
CA GLY A 133 9.42 -9.47 20.20
C GLY A 133 9.27 -9.77 18.72
N GLN A 134 8.05 -10.00 18.22
CA GLN A 134 7.82 -10.23 16.79
C GLN A 134 8.02 -8.93 15.99
N ASN A 135 8.72 -9.03 14.86
CA ASN A 135 9.05 -7.88 14.02
C ASN A 135 8.05 -7.72 12.87
N LEU A 136 7.08 -6.83 13.05
CA LEU A 136 6.07 -6.53 12.04
C LEU A 136 6.64 -5.74 10.85
N GLY A 137 7.69 -4.95 11.09
CA GLY A 137 8.37 -4.19 10.04
C GLY A 137 9.00 -5.12 9.02
N VAL A 138 9.72 -6.14 9.48
CA VAL A 138 10.33 -7.16 8.60
C VAL A 138 9.25 -7.94 7.86
N LEU A 139 8.19 -8.39 8.54
CA LEU A 139 7.08 -9.11 7.90
C LEU A 139 6.42 -8.28 6.78
N SER A 140 6.16 -7.01 7.05
CA SER A 140 5.57 -6.08 6.06
C SER A 140 6.52 -5.84 4.89
N ALA A 141 7.80 -5.62 5.16
CA ALA A 141 8.82 -5.40 4.14
C ALA A 141 9.00 -6.63 3.23
N GLN A 142 8.99 -7.84 3.80
CA GLN A 142 9.06 -9.08 3.05
C GLN A 142 7.83 -9.27 2.16
N SER A 143 6.63 -9.02 2.67
CA SER A 143 5.38 -9.13 1.90
C SER A 143 5.34 -8.18 0.71
N LEU A 144 5.83 -6.95 0.87
CA LEU A 144 5.94 -5.97 -0.21
C LEU A 144 7.05 -6.35 -1.19
N GLY A 145 8.20 -6.75 -0.70
CA GLY A 145 9.36 -7.12 -1.51
C GLY A 145 9.11 -8.35 -2.38
N GLU A 146 8.49 -9.39 -1.82
CA GLU A 146 8.12 -10.60 -2.57
C GLU A 146 7.15 -10.27 -3.70
N ARG A 147 6.09 -9.50 -3.41
CA ARG A 147 5.12 -9.08 -4.44
C ARG A 147 5.77 -8.25 -5.53
N SER A 148 6.71 -7.39 -5.18
CA SER A 148 7.48 -6.59 -6.11
C SER A 148 8.26 -7.45 -7.11
N VAL A 149 8.99 -8.45 -6.64
CA VAL A 149 9.74 -9.40 -7.48
C VAL A 149 8.78 -10.18 -8.38
N GLN A 150 7.67 -10.70 -7.83
CA GLN A 150 6.69 -11.46 -8.60
C GLN A 150 6.03 -10.63 -9.71
N LEU A 151 5.71 -9.35 -9.45
CA LEU A 151 5.14 -8.46 -10.46
C LEU A 151 6.13 -8.17 -11.58
N THR A 152 7.41 -7.97 -11.25
CA THR A 152 8.47 -7.81 -12.24
C THR A 152 8.57 -9.03 -13.14
N LEU A 153 8.62 -10.23 -12.57
CA LEU A 153 8.66 -11.47 -13.33
C LEU A 153 7.41 -11.69 -14.21
N LYS A 154 6.21 -11.38 -13.69
CA LYS A 154 4.95 -11.50 -14.46
C LYS A 154 4.87 -10.51 -15.62
N ALA A 155 5.37 -9.29 -15.46
CA ALA A 155 5.39 -8.29 -16.52
C ALA A 155 6.17 -8.77 -17.76
N PHE A 156 7.21 -9.62 -17.59
CA PHE A 156 7.95 -10.22 -18.68
C PHE A 156 7.21 -11.35 -19.39
N HIS A 157 6.43 -12.13 -18.64
CA HIS A 157 5.69 -13.25 -19.24
C HIS A 157 4.46 -12.79 -20.04
N SER A 158 3.91 -11.63 -19.73
CA SER A 158 2.71 -11.08 -20.38
C SER A 158 2.99 -10.05 -21.47
N GLY A 159 4.24 -9.85 -21.88
CA GLY A 159 4.58 -9.00 -23.04
C GLY A 159 4.34 -7.50 -22.86
N GLY A 160 4.36 -7.00 -21.65
CA GLY A 160 4.53 -5.56 -21.35
C GLY A 160 3.41 -4.60 -21.77
N VAL A 161 2.30 -5.05 -22.32
CA VAL A 161 1.19 -4.17 -22.73
C VAL A 161 -0.11 -4.63 -22.08
N SER A 162 -0.29 -4.26 -20.83
CA SER A 162 -1.59 -4.26 -20.18
C SER A 162 -2.23 -2.88 -20.36
N THR A 163 -2.86 -2.67 -21.48
CA THR A 163 -3.81 -1.59 -21.69
C THR A 163 -5.09 -1.95 -20.94
N GLY A 164 -5.28 -1.39 -19.78
CA GLY A 164 -6.54 -1.47 -19.04
C GLY A 164 -6.50 -2.31 -17.77
N GLY A 165 -6.60 -1.67 -16.64
CA GLY A 165 -6.84 -2.31 -15.36
C GLY A 165 -5.63 -2.51 -14.44
N SER A 166 -4.72 -1.60 -14.43
CA SER A 166 -3.36 -1.73 -13.89
C SER A 166 -3.13 -1.18 -12.49
N GLY A 167 -4.07 -1.32 -11.57
CA GLY A 167 -3.89 -0.75 -10.23
C GLY A 167 -2.61 -1.20 -9.50
N ALA A 168 -2.17 -2.47 -9.67
CA ALA A 168 -1.06 -3.02 -8.92
C ALA A 168 0.34 -2.66 -9.48
N VAL A 169 0.50 -2.62 -10.81
CA VAL A 169 1.78 -2.25 -11.45
C VAL A 169 2.03 -0.77 -11.31
N ASN A 170 0.99 0.06 -11.47
CA ASN A 170 1.09 1.50 -11.26
C ASN A 170 1.36 1.87 -9.80
N SER A 171 0.81 1.14 -8.84
CA SER A 171 1.06 1.39 -7.42
C SER A 171 2.51 1.08 -7.03
N PHE A 172 3.13 0.03 -7.59
CA PHE A 172 4.53 -0.26 -7.32
C PHE A 172 5.47 0.80 -7.92
N LYS A 173 5.26 1.18 -9.20
CA LYS A 173 6.00 2.27 -9.83
C LYS A 173 5.85 3.57 -9.04
N ARG A 174 4.64 3.88 -8.56
CA ARG A 174 4.37 5.04 -7.74
C ARG A 174 5.14 5.03 -6.42
N VAL A 175 5.20 3.88 -5.73
CA VAL A 175 6.02 3.72 -4.51
C VAL A 175 7.50 3.91 -4.83
N GLN A 176 7.98 3.36 -5.92
CA GLN A 176 9.36 3.51 -6.37
C GLN A 176 9.69 4.98 -6.68
N ASP A 177 8.83 5.68 -7.42
CA ASP A 177 8.99 7.10 -7.74
C ASP A 177 9.00 7.99 -6.50
N LEU A 178 8.19 7.65 -5.48
CA LEU A 178 8.15 8.37 -4.20
C LEU A 178 9.37 8.09 -3.31
N THR A 179 9.97 6.90 -3.41
CA THR A 179 11.11 6.53 -2.56
C THR A 179 12.46 6.89 -3.18
N LEU A 180 12.58 6.83 -4.49
CA LEU A 180 13.82 7.16 -5.21
C LEU A 180 13.94 8.65 -5.56
N LEU A 181 12.87 9.43 -5.37
CA LEU A 181 12.82 10.86 -5.63
C LEU A 181 13.53 11.25 -6.95
N PRO A 182 13.09 10.75 -8.10
CA PRO A 182 13.66 11.13 -9.37
C PRO A 182 13.51 12.66 -9.57
N GLY A 183 14.44 13.30 -10.25
CA GLY A 183 14.43 14.75 -10.47
C GLY A 183 13.17 15.27 -11.17
N LYS A 184 12.44 14.36 -11.87
CA LYS A 184 11.10 14.61 -12.43
C LYS A 184 10.24 13.38 -12.15
N ILE A 185 9.21 13.57 -11.34
CA ILE A 185 8.26 12.50 -11.00
C ILE A 185 7.31 12.33 -12.18
N PRO A 186 7.25 11.13 -12.82
CA PRO A 186 6.27 10.85 -13.86
C PRO A 186 4.85 11.00 -13.32
N ASP A 187 3.95 11.49 -14.14
CA ASP A 187 2.53 11.72 -13.80
C ASP A 187 2.30 12.63 -12.57
N SER A 188 3.26 13.53 -12.28
CA SER A 188 3.04 14.58 -11.28
C SER A 188 1.96 15.55 -11.78
N ALA A 189 1.12 15.99 -10.84
CA ALA A 189 0.12 17.00 -11.17
C ALA A 189 0.79 18.28 -11.69
N THR A 190 0.22 18.87 -12.73
CA THR A 190 0.61 20.20 -13.17
C THR A 190 0.22 21.23 -12.11
N LEU A 191 1.18 21.94 -11.58
CA LEU A 191 0.95 22.95 -10.55
C LEU A 191 0.86 24.33 -11.20
N ALA A 192 -0.11 25.13 -10.76
CA ALA A 192 -0.17 26.52 -11.14
C ALA A 192 1.01 27.28 -10.51
N MET A 193 1.76 28.02 -11.32
CA MET A 193 2.90 28.81 -10.87
C MET A 193 2.48 30.01 -9.99
N LYS A 194 1.23 30.46 -10.11
CA LYS A 194 0.64 31.54 -9.32
C LYS A 194 -0.69 31.10 -8.75
N GLY A 195 -0.95 31.48 -7.51
CA GLY A 195 -2.28 31.33 -6.91
C GLY A 195 -3.28 32.28 -7.57
N GLY A 196 -4.49 31.83 -7.84
CA GLY A 196 -5.53 32.65 -8.44
C GLY A 196 -6.83 31.84 -8.62
N ALA A 197 -7.89 32.53 -9.04
CA ALA A 197 -9.12 31.88 -9.43
C ALA A 197 -8.97 31.22 -10.81
N ILE A 198 -9.68 30.12 -11.01
CA ILE A 198 -9.79 29.49 -12.34
C ILE A 198 -10.64 30.40 -13.24
N GLU A 199 -10.05 30.91 -14.31
CA GLU A 199 -10.70 31.81 -15.23
C GLU A 199 -11.44 31.08 -16.35
N LYS A 200 -10.82 30.00 -16.85
CA LYS A 200 -11.35 29.20 -17.97
C LYS A 200 -10.85 27.78 -17.91
N VAL A 201 -11.72 26.84 -18.29
CA VAL A 201 -11.36 25.43 -18.48
C VAL A 201 -11.75 25.06 -19.92
N GLU A 202 -10.78 24.62 -20.69
CA GLU A 202 -10.97 24.14 -22.06
C GLU A 202 -10.58 22.66 -22.12
N GLN A 203 -11.46 21.84 -22.69
CA GLN A 203 -11.19 20.44 -22.94
C GLN A 203 -10.82 20.26 -24.41
N ASP A 204 -9.62 19.74 -24.67
CA ASP A 204 -9.12 19.40 -25.99
C ASP A 204 -8.95 17.89 -26.12
N SER A 205 -8.80 17.38 -27.33
CA SER A 205 -8.54 15.96 -27.61
C SER A 205 -7.29 15.41 -26.93
N THR A 206 -6.37 16.28 -26.50
CA THR A 206 -5.09 15.94 -25.85
C THR A 206 -5.12 16.11 -24.33
N GLY A 207 -6.15 16.75 -23.74
CA GLY A 207 -6.22 16.97 -22.31
C GLY A 207 -7.11 18.14 -21.91
N VAL A 208 -6.95 18.61 -20.70
CA VAL A 208 -7.68 19.75 -20.14
C VAL A 208 -6.71 20.91 -19.91
N LYS A 209 -6.98 22.05 -20.51
CA LYS A 209 -6.27 23.32 -20.27
C LYS A 209 -7.02 24.15 -19.24
N VAL A 210 -6.34 24.52 -18.18
CA VAL A 210 -6.89 25.34 -17.11
C VAL A 210 -6.15 26.68 -17.06
N TRP A 211 -6.88 27.77 -17.10
CA TRP A 211 -6.34 29.13 -17.04
C TRP A 211 -6.42 29.66 -15.60
N VAL A 212 -5.27 30.05 -15.06
CA VAL A 212 -5.16 30.61 -13.71
C VAL A 212 -4.27 31.85 -13.78
N GLY A 213 -4.80 33.02 -13.40
CA GLY A 213 -4.06 34.28 -13.40
C GLY A 213 -3.47 34.65 -14.77
N GLY A 214 -4.20 34.43 -15.86
CA GLY A 214 -3.79 34.72 -17.24
C GLY A 214 -2.81 33.72 -17.86
N GLN A 215 -2.45 32.63 -17.18
CA GLN A 215 -1.57 31.56 -17.70
C GLN A 215 -2.31 30.27 -17.92
N ALA A 216 -2.06 29.60 -19.05
CA ALA A 216 -2.60 28.29 -19.37
C ALA A 216 -1.70 27.20 -18.78
N HIS A 217 -2.31 26.24 -18.08
CA HIS A 217 -1.69 25.04 -17.55
C HIS A 217 -2.31 23.83 -18.24
N HIS A 218 -1.48 22.87 -18.68
CA HIS A 218 -1.89 21.72 -19.48
C HIS A 218 -1.68 20.45 -18.70
#